data_bedb4ea24ce952dc4217648ca0afc9f5
#
_entry.id   bedb4ea24ce952dc4217648ca0afc9f5
#
_cell.length_a   1.000
_cell.length_b   1.000
_cell.length_c   1.000
_cell.angle_alpha   90.00
_cell.angle_beta   90.00
_cell.angle_gamma   90.00
#
_symmetry.space_group_name_H-M   'P 1'
#
loop_
_entity.id
_entity.type
_entity.pdbx_description
1 polymer ?
#
loop_
_entity_poly.entity_id
_entity_poly.type
_entity_poly.pdbx_seq_one_letter_code
_entity_poly.pdbx_strand_id
1 'polypeptide(L)'
;MKQIAGGVCAATGFSASGVHCGIRKNKTKRDLALIYSSVPASAAAVYTTNLVKGAPLVVTKQHLADGKAQAIICNSGNANTCNANGIEIAEQMSSLLGQALHIDPSDVVVASTGVIGQPLDIAPIAAGIPELVNCLGPHSDEAAEGIMTTDTKRKEIAVSFTAGGKVCKIGGICKGSGMIHPNMATMLVFITTDCAISPAMLQKALSTDIANTFNMVSVDGDTSTNDMVTVLANGLAGNAEITEEGADFTAFMQALNTVTVYLCRCIAGDGEGATKLLECKVSGAETLDIAKTVAKSVICSSLTKAAMFGADANWGRVLCAIGYSGAPVDVNKIDVQFASKAGTILVCENGAGVDFSEEQAKKILLEHEIEILIDLKSGSAASTAWGCDLTYDYVKINGDYRT
;
A
#
# COMPACT_ATOMS: atom_id res chain seq x y z
N MET A 1 -8.09 20.22 -3.83
CA MET A 1 -8.25 18.76 -3.79
C MET A 1 -9.50 18.39 -3.01
N LYS A 2 -10.28 17.39 -3.47
CA LYS A 2 -11.53 16.95 -2.83
C LYS A 2 -11.63 15.43 -2.93
N GLN A 3 -11.97 14.76 -1.84
CA GLN A 3 -12.27 13.33 -1.85
C GLN A 3 -13.59 13.08 -2.58
N ILE A 4 -13.61 12.04 -3.42
CA ILE A 4 -14.77 11.62 -4.22
C ILE A 4 -14.96 10.10 -4.08
N ALA A 5 -16.12 9.60 -4.48
CA ALA A 5 -16.37 8.16 -4.55
C ALA A 5 -15.82 7.54 -5.85
N GLY A 6 -15.74 6.21 -5.89
CA GLY A 6 -15.50 5.43 -7.10
C GLY A 6 -14.14 4.72 -7.18
N GLY A 7 -13.26 4.88 -6.18
CA GLY A 7 -11.96 4.17 -6.16
C GLY A 7 -11.25 4.23 -7.50
N VAL A 8 -10.80 3.10 -8.04
CA VAL A 8 -10.13 3.03 -9.36
C VAL A 8 -11.04 3.37 -10.54
N CYS A 9 -12.36 3.38 -10.36
CA CYS A 9 -13.31 3.76 -11.41
C CYS A 9 -13.69 5.25 -11.36
N ALA A 10 -13.14 6.04 -10.42
CA ALA A 10 -13.42 7.48 -10.34
C ALA A 10 -12.83 8.26 -11.51
N ALA A 11 -11.67 7.86 -12.00
CA ALA A 11 -11.00 8.43 -13.16
C ALA A 11 -11.75 8.08 -14.45
N THR A 12 -11.91 9.06 -15.33
CA THR A 12 -12.67 8.92 -16.58
C THR A 12 -12.08 7.82 -17.45
N GLY A 13 -12.92 6.95 -18.00
CA GLY A 13 -12.53 5.87 -18.91
C GLY A 13 -12.00 4.60 -18.22
N PHE A 14 -12.00 4.54 -16.87
CA PHE A 14 -11.68 3.32 -16.12
C PHE A 14 -12.94 2.60 -15.67
N SER A 15 -12.92 1.28 -15.84
CA SER A 15 -13.91 0.35 -15.31
C SER A 15 -13.21 -0.79 -14.57
N ALA A 16 -13.92 -1.48 -13.70
CA ALA A 16 -13.38 -2.59 -12.95
C ALA A 16 -14.43 -3.68 -12.72
N SER A 17 -14.00 -4.86 -12.37
CA SER A 17 -14.85 -5.97 -11.97
C SER A 17 -14.11 -6.92 -11.03
N GLY A 18 -14.86 -7.74 -10.31
CA GLY A 18 -14.32 -8.80 -9.48
C GLY A 18 -15.27 -9.99 -9.46
N VAL A 19 -14.76 -11.20 -9.65
CA VAL A 19 -15.54 -12.43 -9.68
C VAL A 19 -14.92 -13.52 -8.80
N HIS A 20 -15.67 -14.58 -8.52
CA HIS A 20 -15.16 -15.82 -7.96
C HIS A 20 -14.95 -16.82 -9.10
N CYS A 21 -13.70 -17.13 -9.44
CA CYS A 21 -13.41 -18.11 -10.48
C CYS A 21 -13.03 -19.50 -9.95
N GLY A 22 -12.83 -19.67 -8.66
CA GLY A 22 -12.59 -20.98 -8.02
C GLY A 22 -11.15 -21.27 -7.66
N ILE A 23 -10.27 -20.28 -7.61
CA ILE A 23 -8.92 -20.42 -7.03
C ILE A 23 -9.04 -20.66 -5.54
N ARG A 24 -9.94 -19.94 -4.87
CA ARG A 24 -10.26 -20.13 -3.46
C ARG A 24 -11.37 -21.17 -3.27
N LYS A 25 -11.20 -21.97 -2.22
CA LYS A 25 -12.27 -22.92 -1.80
C LYS A 25 -13.52 -22.20 -1.28
N ASN A 26 -13.36 -21.01 -0.73
CA ASN A 26 -14.48 -20.21 -0.22
C ASN A 26 -15.23 -19.52 -1.37
N LYS A 27 -16.37 -20.09 -1.74
CA LYS A 27 -17.24 -19.64 -2.86
C LYS A 27 -17.90 -18.26 -2.63
N THR A 28 -17.84 -17.71 -1.42
CA THR A 28 -18.45 -16.40 -1.12
C THR A 28 -17.48 -15.24 -1.29
N LYS A 29 -16.17 -15.52 -1.51
CA LYS A 29 -15.15 -14.50 -1.71
C LYS A 29 -14.73 -14.47 -3.17
N ARG A 30 -14.64 -13.25 -3.74
CA ARG A 30 -14.04 -13.02 -5.04
C ARG A 30 -12.55 -13.36 -5.00
N ASP A 31 -12.01 -13.87 -6.10
CA ASP A 31 -10.61 -14.30 -6.19
C ASP A 31 -9.95 -13.95 -7.53
N LEU A 32 -10.68 -13.22 -8.39
CA LEU A 32 -10.15 -12.67 -9.63
C LEU A 32 -10.69 -11.24 -9.82
N ALA A 33 -9.80 -10.30 -10.12
CA ALA A 33 -10.10 -8.87 -10.30
C ALA A 33 -9.55 -8.36 -11.63
N LEU A 34 -10.26 -7.41 -12.22
CA LEU A 34 -9.89 -6.70 -13.44
C LEU A 34 -10.08 -5.19 -13.25
N ILE A 35 -9.08 -4.42 -13.68
CA ILE A 35 -9.19 -2.98 -13.91
C ILE A 35 -8.86 -2.74 -15.38
N TYR A 36 -9.69 -1.98 -16.09
CA TYR A 36 -9.58 -1.75 -17.51
C TYR A 36 -9.70 -0.27 -17.86
N SER A 37 -8.82 0.20 -18.74
CA SER A 37 -8.91 1.52 -19.35
C SER A 37 -9.48 1.42 -20.77
N SER A 38 -10.42 2.27 -21.12
CA SER A 38 -11.03 2.33 -22.44
C SER A 38 -10.06 2.76 -23.57
N VAL A 39 -8.91 3.30 -23.21
CA VAL A 39 -7.81 3.68 -24.09
C VAL A 39 -6.47 3.27 -23.51
N PRO A 40 -5.40 3.11 -24.31
CA PRO A 40 -4.06 2.90 -23.78
C PRO A 40 -3.66 3.97 -22.78
N ALA A 41 -2.98 3.61 -21.70
CA ALA A 41 -2.58 4.49 -20.63
C ALA A 41 -1.06 4.50 -20.46
N SER A 42 -0.48 5.63 -20.07
CA SER A 42 0.85 5.68 -19.49
C SER A 42 0.86 4.83 -18.22
N ALA A 43 1.89 4.02 -18.03
CA ALA A 43 1.99 3.09 -16.90
C ALA A 43 3.32 3.22 -16.19
N ALA A 44 3.28 3.11 -14.87
CA ALA A 44 4.47 3.04 -14.04
C ALA A 44 4.27 2.02 -12.91
N ALA A 45 5.33 1.33 -12.51
CA ALA A 45 5.26 0.39 -11.41
C ALA A 45 6.55 0.37 -10.58
N VAL A 46 6.39 0.00 -9.31
CA VAL A 46 7.48 -0.38 -8.41
C VAL A 46 7.21 -1.76 -7.84
N TYR A 47 8.27 -2.49 -7.55
CA TYR A 47 8.22 -3.92 -7.20
C TYR A 47 9.03 -4.21 -5.95
N THR A 48 8.72 -5.31 -5.28
CA THR A 48 9.50 -5.81 -4.14
C THR A 48 10.98 -5.99 -4.48
N THR A 49 11.84 -5.67 -3.51
CA THR A 49 13.28 -5.98 -3.57
C THR A 49 13.63 -7.37 -3.05
N ASN A 50 12.63 -8.13 -2.55
CA ASN A 50 12.84 -9.52 -2.15
C ASN A 50 13.48 -10.32 -3.31
N LEU A 51 14.50 -11.11 -3.02
CA LEU A 51 15.17 -11.93 -4.04
C LEU A 51 14.28 -13.08 -4.52
N VAL A 52 13.38 -13.57 -3.64
CA VAL A 52 12.33 -14.52 -4.01
C VAL A 52 11.18 -13.71 -4.58
N LYS A 53 11.01 -13.73 -5.91
CA LYS A 53 10.00 -12.93 -6.61
C LYS A 53 8.93 -13.81 -7.21
N GLY A 54 7.68 -13.36 -7.08
CA GLY A 54 6.56 -13.95 -7.80
C GLY A 54 6.72 -13.81 -9.32
N ALA A 55 6.35 -14.85 -10.05
CA ALA A 55 6.42 -14.86 -11.52
C ALA A 55 5.64 -13.70 -12.18
N PRO A 56 4.46 -13.26 -11.68
CA PRO A 56 3.74 -12.12 -12.24
C PRO A 56 4.56 -10.84 -12.29
N LEU A 57 5.46 -10.60 -11.32
CA LEU A 57 6.31 -9.41 -11.31
C LEU A 57 7.32 -9.39 -12.46
N VAL A 58 7.83 -10.57 -12.84
CA VAL A 58 8.77 -10.71 -13.95
C VAL A 58 8.07 -10.38 -15.28
N VAL A 59 6.89 -10.95 -15.50
CA VAL A 59 6.07 -10.72 -16.69
C VAL A 59 5.64 -9.26 -16.76
N THR A 60 5.05 -8.72 -15.70
CA THR A 60 4.61 -7.31 -15.67
C THR A 60 5.75 -6.33 -15.90
N LYS A 61 6.95 -6.59 -15.36
CA LYS A 61 8.11 -5.74 -15.60
C LYS A 61 8.54 -5.72 -17.05
N GLN A 62 8.39 -6.83 -17.77
CA GLN A 62 8.65 -6.91 -19.20
C GLN A 62 7.59 -6.15 -20.00
N HIS A 63 6.31 -6.34 -19.67
CA HIS A 63 5.19 -5.66 -20.32
C HIS A 63 5.27 -4.14 -20.16
N LEU A 64 5.63 -3.64 -19.00
CA LEU A 64 5.74 -2.19 -18.73
C LEU A 64 7.06 -1.57 -19.20
N ALA A 65 7.87 -2.26 -20.00
CA ALA A 65 9.15 -1.74 -20.47
C ALA A 65 9.03 -0.52 -21.38
N ASP A 66 7.92 -0.39 -22.09
CA ASP A 66 7.59 0.76 -22.95
C ASP A 66 6.80 1.87 -22.21
N GLY A 67 6.45 1.64 -20.93
CA GLY A 67 5.71 2.59 -20.11
C GLY A 67 4.22 2.68 -20.42
N LYS A 68 3.62 1.61 -21.00
CA LYS A 68 2.20 1.56 -21.36
C LYS A 68 1.51 0.35 -20.77
N ALA A 69 0.22 0.47 -20.53
CA ALA A 69 -0.69 -0.63 -20.23
C ALA A 69 -2.14 -0.19 -20.46
N GLN A 70 -3.04 -1.17 -20.55
CA GLN A 70 -4.47 -0.89 -20.70
C GLN A 70 -5.34 -1.68 -19.72
N ALA A 71 -4.83 -2.76 -19.13
CA ALA A 71 -5.55 -3.58 -18.17
C ALA A 71 -4.66 -4.08 -17.04
N ILE A 72 -5.27 -4.37 -15.89
CA ILE A 72 -4.65 -5.06 -14.77
C ILE A 72 -5.52 -6.26 -14.42
N ILE A 73 -4.94 -7.47 -14.47
CA ILE A 73 -5.58 -8.69 -13.94
C ILE A 73 -4.86 -9.14 -12.67
N CYS A 74 -5.61 -9.45 -11.64
CA CYS A 74 -5.07 -9.92 -10.37
C CYS A 74 -5.86 -11.10 -9.85
N ASN A 75 -5.19 -12.21 -9.54
CA ASN A 75 -5.80 -13.28 -8.77
C ASN A 75 -5.37 -13.24 -7.29
N SER A 76 -6.26 -13.67 -6.42
CA SER A 76 -5.96 -13.92 -5.02
C SER A 76 -6.17 -15.40 -4.65
N GLY A 77 -5.53 -15.85 -3.56
CA GLY A 77 -5.55 -17.24 -3.10
C GLY A 77 -4.28 -18.03 -3.43
N ASN A 78 -3.57 -17.68 -4.50
CA ASN A 78 -2.28 -18.26 -4.89
C ASN A 78 -1.34 -17.15 -5.38
N ALA A 79 -0.14 -17.10 -4.83
CA ALA A 79 0.85 -16.06 -5.13
C ALA A 79 1.60 -16.27 -6.45
N ASN A 80 1.48 -17.44 -7.06
CA ASN A 80 2.28 -17.84 -8.23
C ASN A 80 3.79 -17.57 -8.02
N THR A 81 4.28 -17.96 -6.85
CA THR A 81 5.67 -17.80 -6.41
C THR A 81 6.27 -19.15 -6.08
N CYS A 82 7.53 -19.37 -6.45
CA CYS A 82 8.25 -20.64 -6.30
C CYS A 82 7.61 -21.79 -7.09
N ASN A 83 6.95 -21.51 -8.20
CA ASN A 83 6.35 -22.47 -9.11
C ASN A 83 7.24 -22.68 -10.35
N ALA A 84 7.42 -23.93 -10.78
CA ALA A 84 8.26 -24.26 -11.94
C ALA A 84 7.77 -23.62 -13.25
N ASN A 85 6.44 -23.51 -13.43
CA ASN A 85 5.79 -22.93 -14.61
C ASN A 85 5.15 -21.55 -14.33
N GLY A 86 5.57 -20.85 -13.28
CA GLY A 86 4.92 -19.61 -12.85
C GLY A 86 4.88 -18.51 -13.90
N ILE A 87 5.97 -18.34 -14.67
CA ILE A 87 6.05 -17.36 -15.77
C ILE A 87 5.06 -17.72 -16.87
N GLU A 88 5.03 -18.99 -17.29
CA GLU A 88 4.10 -19.48 -18.32
C GLU A 88 2.64 -19.21 -17.90
N ILE A 89 2.27 -19.47 -16.66
CA ILE A 89 0.92 -19.18 -16.14
C ILE A 89 0.64 -17.68 -16.17
N ALA A 90 1.57 -16.83 -15.77
CA ALA A 90 1.38 -15.38 -15.80
C ALA A 90 1.23 -14.85 -17.24
N GLU A 91 2.00 -15.37 -18.20
CA GLU A 91 1.85 -15.06 -19.61
C GLU A 91 0.51 -15.57 -20.19
N GLN A 92 0.05 -16.74 -19.76
CA GLN A 92 -1.28 -17.24 -20.15
C GLN A 92 -2.40 -16.34 -19.60
N MET A 93 -2.28 -15.82 -18.37
CA MET A 93 -3.26 -14.88 -17.82
C MET A 93 -3.38 -13.62 -18.68
N SER A 94 -2.25 -13.02 -19.08
CA SER A 94 -2.24 -11.83 -19.95
C SER A 94 -2.79 -12.14 -21.34
N SER A 95 -2.41 -13.27 -21.94
CA SER A 95 -2.88 -13.70 -23.27
C SER A 95 -4.38 -13.93 -23.30
N LEU A 96 -4.94 -14.64 -22.32
CA LEU A 96 -6.36 -14.91 -22.22
C LEU A 96 -7.17 -13.62 -22.03
N LEU A 97 -6.69 -12.72 -21.16
CA LEU A 97 -7.37 -11.44 -20.96
C LEU A 97 -7.25 -10.54 -22.19
N GLY A 98 -6.05 -10.45 -22.81
CA GLY A 98 -5.82 -9.68 -24.02
C GLY A 98 -6.75 -10.10 -25.16
N GLN A 99 -6.93 -11.41 -25.36
CA GLN A 99 -7.90 -11.95 -26.33
C GLN A 99 -9.35 -11.54 -26.00
N ALA A 100 -9.74 -11.63 -24.74
CA ALA A 100 -11.12 -11.31 -24.32
C ALA A 100 -11.44 -9.80 -24.41
N LEU A 101 -10.46 -8.93 -24.22
CA LEU A 101 -10.59 -7.47 -24.32
C LEU A 101 -10.22 -6.91 -25.70
N HIS A 102 -9.68 -7.74 -26.61
CA HIS A 102 -9.14 -7.32 -27.92
C HIS A 102 -8.02 -6.27 -27.80
N ILE A 103 -7.10 -6.47 -26.86
CA ILE A 103 -5.89 -5.65 -26.64
C ILE A 103 -4.64 -6.53 -26.74
N ASP A 104 -3.47 -5.90 -26.89
CA ASP A 104 -2.21 -6.64 -26.87
C ASP A 104 -1.97 -7.26 -25.48
N PRO A 105 -1.62 -8.54 -25.36
CA PRO A 105 -1.23 -9.14 -24.08
C PRO A 105 -0.12 -8.40 -23.35
N SER A 106 0.78 -7.73 -24.05
CA SER A 106 1.83 -6.90 -23.46
C SER A 106 1.31 -5.62 -22.78
N ASP A 107 0.07 -5.19 -23.07
CA ASP A 107 -0.60 -4.08 -22.40
C ASP A 107 -1.35 -4.51 -21.12
N VAL A 108 -1.15 -5.77 -20.67
CA VAL A 108 -1.79 -6.33 -19.48
C VAL A 108 -0.78 -6.43 -18.34
N VAL A 109 -1.07 -5.75 -17.23
CA VAL A 109 -0.39 -5.94 -15.95
C VAL A 109 -0.94 -7.20 -15.28
N VAL A 110 -0.07 -8.13 -14.90
CA VAL A 110 -0.44 -9.36 -14.21
C VAL A 110 0.02 -9.29 -12.75
N ALA A 111 -0.87 -9.63 -11.83
CA ALA A 111 -0.59 -9.72 -10.40
C ALA A 111 -1.20 -10.99 -9.79
N SER A 112 -0.57 -11.49 -8.75
CA SER A 112 -1.06 -12.63 -7.96
C SER A 112 -0.73 -12.43 -6.49
N THR A 113 -1.58 -12.94 -5.60
CA THR A 113 -1.34 -12.92 -4.15
C THR A 113 -1.98 -14.11 -3.47
N GLY A 114 -1.42 -14.57 -2.36
CA GLY A 114 -1.91 -15.71 -1.58
C GLY A 114 -0.80 -16.67 -1.20
N VAL A 115 -1.08 -17.99 -1.25
CA VAL A 115 -0.15 -19.03 -0.80
C VAL A 115 1.04 -19.14 -1.75
N ILE A 116 2.24 -19.27 -1.17
CA ILE A 116 3.53 -19.47 -1.87
C ILE A 116 3.81 -20.97 -2.00
N GLY A 117 4.44 -21.38 -3.11
CA GLY A 117 4.92 -22.77 -3.31
C GLY A 117 3.84 -23.79 -3.66
N GLN A 118 2.63 -23.33 -4.01
CA GLN A 118 1.59 -24.17 -4.56
C GLN A 118 1.43 -23.90 -6.05
N PRO A 119 1.33 -24.93 -6.92
CA PRO A 119 1.06 -24.72 -8.33
C PRO A 119 -0.24 -23.96 -8.53
N LEU A 120 -0.22 -22.94 -9.41
CA LEU A 120 -1.41 -22.24 -9.83
C LEU A 120 -1.99 -22.91 -11.06
N ASP A 121 -3.25 -23.36 -10.97
CA ASP A 121 -3.98 -23.89 -12.12
C ASP A 121 -4.58 -22.73 -12.91
N ILE A 122 -4.30 -22.67 -14.22
CA ILE A 122 -4.84 -21.65 -15.12
C ILE A 122 -6.33 -21.88 -15.46
N ALA A 123 -6.83 -23.11 -15.36
CA ALA A 123 -8.17 -23.44 -15.81
C ALA A 123 -9.29 -22.65 -15.11
N PRO A 124 -9.30 -22.46 -13.77
CA PRO A 124 -10.26 -21.58 -13.12
C PRO A 124 -10.21 -20.13 -13.62
N ILE A 125 -9.02 -19.59 -13.85
CA ILE A 125 -8.83 -18.22 -14.35
C ILE A 125 -9.38 -18.11 -15.77
N ALA A 126 -9.02 -19.04 -16.66
CA ALA A 126 -9.50 -19.08 -18.02
C ALA A 126 -11.04 -19.17 -18.10
N ALA A 127 -11.65 -19.96 -17.21
CA ALA A 127 -13.11 -20.07 -17.11
C ALA A 127 -13.77 -18.78 -16.56
N GLY A 128 -13.07 -18.03 -15.67
CA GLY A 128 -13.59 -16.81 -15.05
C GLY A 128 -13.44 -15.54 -15.89
N ILE A 129 -12.48 -15.48 -16.81
CA ILE A 129 -12.22 -14.27 -17.64
C ILE A 129 -13.45 -13.80 -18.43
N PRO A 130 -14.27 -14.64 -19.08
CA PRO A 130 -15.45 -14.17 -19.79
C PRO A 130 -16.45 -13.46 -18.86
N GLU A 131 -16.71 -13.98 -17.69
CA GLU A 131 -17.58 -13.34 -16.68
C GLU A 131 -16.95 -12.04 -16.19
N LEU A 132 -15.64 -12.04 -15.89
CA LEU A 132 -14.90 -10.89 -15.42
C LEU A 132 -15.00 -9.71 -16.41
N VAL A 133 -14.87 -9.97 -17.71
CA VAL A 133 -15.00 -8.97 -18.78
C VAL A 133 -16.45 -8.52 -18.95
N ASN A 134 -17.41 -9.43 -18.90
CA ASN A 134 -18.83 -9.08 -19.02
C ASN A 134 -19.35 -8.25 -17.83
N CYS A 135 -18.74 -8.38 -16.66
CA CYS A 135 -19.07 -7.63 -15.45
C CYS A 135 -18.35 -6.28 -15.34
N LEU A 136 -17.58 -5.85 -16.35
CA LEU A 136 -16.91 -4.54 -16.32
C LEU A 136 -17.90 -3.39 -16.14
N GLY A 137 -17.64 -2.56 -15.13
CA GLY A 137 -18.48 -1.41 -14.79
C GLY A 137 -17.82 -0.54 -13.72
N PRO A 138 -18.58 0.32 -13.00
CA PRO A 138 -18.07 1.15 -11.93
C PRO A 138 -17.91 0.34 -10.61
N HIS A 139 -17.34 -0.86 -10.71
CA HIS A 139 -17.26 -1.87 -9.66
C HIS A 139 -15.87 -1.92 -8.98
N SER A 140 -15.35 -0.73 -8.58
CA SER A 140 -14.08 -0.62 -7.85
C SER A 140 -14.06 -1.48 -6.58
N ASP A 141 -15.18 -1.52 -5.88
CA ASP A 141 -15.37 -2.29 -4.65
C ASP A 141 -15.25 -3.82 -4.87
N GLU A 142 -15.77 -4.32 -6.00
CA GLU A 142 -15.65 -5.74 -6.36
C GLU A 142 -14.21 -6.13 -6.73
N ALA A 143 -13.51 -5.24 -7.47
CA ALA A 143 -12.09 -5.43 -7.74
C ALA A 143 -11.26 -5.39 -6.45
N ALA A 144 -11.56 -4.46 -5.53
CA ALA A 144 -10.90 -4.40 -4.23
C ALA A 144 -11.12 -5.69 -3.41
N GLU A 145 -12.31 -6.29 -3.44
CA GLU A 145 -12.57 -7.60 -2.83
C GLU A 145 -11.78 -8.73 -3.50
N GLY A 146 -11.70 -8.73 -4.82
CA GLY A 146 -11.05 -9.77 -5.62
C GLY A 146 -9.54 -9.90 -5.35
N ILE A 147 -8.90 -8.83 -4.87
CA ILE A 147 -7.47 -8.83 -4.53
C ILE A 147 -7.18 -9.12 -3.05
N MET A 148 -8.17 -9.10 -2.15
CA MET A 148 -8.00 -9.32 -0.70
C MET A 148 -7.54 -10.75 -0.41
N THR A 149 -6.78 -10.93 0.68
CA THR A 149 -6.39 -12.24 1.23
C THR A 149 -6.90 -12.41 2.66
N THR A 150 -6.12 -12.00 3.64
CA THR A 150 -6.47 -11.98 5.06
C THR A 150 -7.08 -10.65 5.49
N ASP A 151 -7.15 -9.68 4.59
CA ASP A 151 -7.78 -8.39 4.80
C ASP A 151 -9.21 -8.52 5.34
N THR A 152 -9.57 -7.70 6.32
CA THR A 152 -10.90 -7.68 6.91
C THR A 152 -11.79 -6.59 6.31
N LYS A 153 -11.18 -5.58 5.66
CA LYS A 153 -11.85 -4.43 5.06
C LYS A 153 -11.35 -4.17 3.64
N ARG A 154 -12.25 -3.73 2.77
CA ARG A 154 -11.88 -3.15 1.48
C ARG A 154 -11.14 -1.85 1.69
N LYS A 155 -10.14 -1.58 0.87
CA LYS A 155 -9.29 -0.39 0.96
C LYS A 155 -9.33 0.32 -0.38
N GLU A 156 -10.08 1.43 -0.46
CA GLU A 156 -10.21 2.23 -1.66
C GLU A 156 -10.38 3.72 -1.33
N ILE A 157 -9.90 4.57 -2.23
CA ILE A 157 -10.04 6.03 -2.17
C ILE A 157 -10.01 6.62 -3.56
N ALA A 158 -10.63 7.78 -3.74
CA ALA A 158 -10.40 8.63 -4.89
C ALA A 158 -10.45 10.11 -4.51
N VAL A 159 -9.69 10.92 -5.22
CA VAL A 159 -9.68 12.39 -5.08
C VAL A 159 -9.73 13.06 -6.45
N SER A 160 -10.25 14.29 -6.47
CA SER A 160 -10.14 15.19 -7.62
C SER A 160 -9.16 16.32 -7.31
N PHE A 161 -8.40 16.73 -8.33
CA PHE A 161 -7.43 17.80 -8.28
C PHE A 161 -7.44 18.59 -9.60
N THR A 162 -6.68 19.68 -9.69
CA THR A 162 -6.60 20.49 -10.91
C THR A 162 -5.17 20.45 -11.44
N ALA A 163 -5.00 20.13 -12.72
CA ALA A 163 -3.74 20.24 -13.46
C ALA A 163 -4.02 20.81 -14.86
N GLY A 164 -3.21 21.75 -15.34
CA GLY A 164 -3.39 22.39 -16.64
C GLY A 164 -4.77 23.06 -16.80
N GLY A 165 -5.36 23.58 -15.72
CA GLY A 165 -6.69 24.17 -15.72
C GLY A 165 -7.85 23.17 -15.89
N LYS A 166 -7.58 21.85 -15.89
CA LYS A 166 -8.57 20.78 -15.98
C LYS A 166 -8.76 20.08 -14.65
N VAL A 167 -9.96 19.60 -14.39
CA VAL A 167 -10.24 18.74 -13.25
C VAL A 167 -9.84 17.32 -13.60
N CYS A 168 -8.82 16.82 -12.91
CA CYS A 168 -8.34 15.46 -13.01
C CYS A 168 -8.81 14.66 -11.77
N LYS A 169 -8.87 13.34 -11.92
CA LYS A 169 -9.22 12.42 -10.85
C LYS A 169 -8.13 11.36 -10.72
N ILE A 170 -7.87 10.94 -9.51
CA ILE A 170 -6.97 9.83 -9.18
C ILE A 170 -7.63 9.00 -8.09
N GLY A 171 -7.59 7.68 -8.25
CA GLY A 171 -8.13 6.76 -7.26
C GLY A 171 -7.32 5.48 -7.19
N GLY A 172 -7.46 4.75 -6.08
CA GLY A 172 -6.71 3.54 -5.87
C GLY A 172 -7.44 2.54 -5.01
N ILE A 173 -7.09 1.27 -5.21
CA ILE A 173 -7.41 0.15 -4.33
C ILE A 173 -6.13 -0.52 -3.87
N CYS A 174 -6.16 -1.14 -2.69
CA CYS A 174 -5.05 -1.95 -2.22
C CYS A 174 -5.50 -3.15 -1.40
N LYS A 175 -4.61 -4.13 -1.28
CA LYS A 175 -4.67 -5.21 -0.31
C LYS A 175 -3.38 -5.26 0.49
N GLY A 176 -3.49 -5.69 1.72
CA GLY A 176 -2.38 -5.91 2.63
C GLY A 176 -2.87 -5.97 4.07
N SER A 177 -2.46 -7.02 4.79
CA SER A 177 -2.83 -7.27 6.19
C SER A 177 -1.70 -8.02 6.92
N GLY A 178 -1.11 -9.06 6.34
CA GLY A 178 0.09 -9.75 6.80
C GLY A 178 1.21 -9.75 5.77
N MET A 179 2.43 -10.09 6.20
CA MET A 179 3.67 -10.02 5.43
C MET A 179 3.90 -8.60 4.89
N ILE A 180 3.82 -7.60 5.81
CA ILE A 180 3.91 -6.17 5.47
C ILE A 180 5.12 -5.51 6.14
N HIS A 181 6.20 -5.40 5.39
CA HIS A 181 7.38 -4.59 5.70
C HIS A 181 8.07 -4.16 4.41
N PRO A 182 7.56 -3.12 3.72
CA PRO A 182 8.09 -2.70 2.44
C PRO A 182 9.56 -2.26 2.51
N ASN A 183 10.31 -2.82 1.58
CA ASN A 183 11.55 -2.23 1.10
C ASN A 183 11.43 -2.17 -0.42
N MET A 184 10.70 -1.13 -0.93
CA MET A 184 10.25 -0.94 -2.30
C MET A 184 8.96 -1.72 -2.69
N ALA A 185 7.99 -1.84 -1.81
CA ALA A 185 6.61 -2.34 -1.87
C ALA A 185 6.36 -3.64 -1.10
N THR A 186 5.25 -3.71 -0.30
CA THR A 186 4.82 -4.94 0.41
C THR A 186 3.31 -5.11 0.37
N MET A 187 2.69 -4.93 -0.78
CA MET A 187 1.24 -5.06 -0.98
C MET A 187 0.94 -5.07 -2.46
N LEU A 188 -0.29 -5.33 -2.84
CA LEU A 188 -0.77 -4.98 -4.16
C LEU A 188 -1.56 -3.68 -4.08
N VAL A 189 -1.12 -2.70 -4.85
CA VAL A 189 -1.77 -1.39 -4.97
C VAL A 189 -1.94 -1.07 -6.44
N PHE A 190 -3.17 -0.77 -6.82
CA PHE A 190 -3.51 -0.35 -8.17
C PHE A 190 -4.13 1.04 -8.12
N ILE A 191 -3.54 1.97 -8.86
CA ILE A 191 -3.93 3.38 -8.91
C ILE A 191 -4.27 3.72 -10.35
N THR A 192 -5.34 4.45 -10.56
CA THR A 192 -5.78 4.94 -11.87
C THR A 192 -5.95 6.46 -11.84
N THR A 193 -5.64 7.12 -12.93
CA THR A 193 -5.91 8.55 -13.10
C THR A 193 -6.26 8.89 -14.55
N ASP A 194 -7.12 9.86 -14.73
CA ASP A 194 -7.42 10.42 -16.05
C ASP A 194 -6.51 11.61 -16.44
N CYS A 195 -5.56 11.97 -15.58
CA CYS A 195 -4.57 12.99 -15.87
C CYS A 195 -3.60 12.55 -16.97
N ALA A 196 -3.33 13.42 -17.94
CA ALA A 196 -2.29 13.20 -18.94
C ALA A 196 -0.92 13.50 -18.34
N ILE A 197 -0.08 12.46 -18.23
CA ILE A 197 1.29 12.52 -17.71
C ILE A 197 2.15 11.51 -18.46
N SER A 198 3.36 11.91 -18.85
CA SER A 198 4.27 11.02 -19.58
C SER A 198 4.73 9.84 -18.71
N PRO A 199 5.06 8.67 -19.30
CA PRO A 199 5.55 7.51 -18.54
C PRO A 199 6.76 7.83 -17.65
N ALA A 200 7.69 8.64 -18.14
CA ALA A 200 8.88 9.03 -17.37
C ALA A 200 8.54 9.85 -16.12
N MET A 201 7.62 10.82 -16.28
CA MET A 201 7.17 11.64 -15.14
C MET A 201 6.29 10.86 -14.17
N LEU A 202 5.46 9.93 -14.69
CA LEU A 202 4.66 9.04 -13.86
C LEU A 202 5.54 8.11 -13.01
N GLN A 203 6.59 7.52 -13.61
CA GLN A 203 7.55 6.69 -12.89
C GLN A 203 8.33 7.50 -11.84
N LYS A 204 8.72 8.73 -12.17
CA LYS A 204 9.38 9.64 -11.23
C LYS A 204 8.46 9.97 -10.05
N ALA A 205 7.21 10.31 -10.31
CA ALA A 205 6.22 10.61 -9.29
C ALA A 205 6.02 9.41 -8.36
N LEU A 206 5.78 8.23 -8.92
CA LEU A 206 5.57 7.01 -8.16
C LEU A 206 6.77 6.65 -7.28
N SER A 207 7.99 6.63 -7.86
CA SER A 207 9.21 6.27 -7.14
C SER A 207 9.51 7.24 -5.98
N THR A 208 9.26 8.54 -6.19
CA THR A 208 9.46 9.56 -5.15
C THR A 208 8.45 9.42 -4.02
N ASP A 209 7.18 9.20 -4.35
CA ASP A 209 6.11 9.09 -3.35
C ASP A 209 6.24 7.83 -2.49
N ILE A 210 6.48 6.67 -3.12
CA ILE A 210 6.60 5.37 -2.44
C ILE A 210 7.68 5.36 -1.36
N ALA A 211 8.78 6.07 -1.58
CA ALA A 211 9.87 6.18 -0.61
C ALA A 211 9.45 6.86 0.71
N ASN A 212 8.37 7.63 0.70
CA ASN A 212 7.85 8.38 1.84
C ASN A 212 6.49 7.87 2.34
N THR A 213 5.90 6.89 1.65
CA THR A 213 4.57 6.36 1.94
C THR A 213 4.64 4.85 2.20
N PHE A 214 4.43 4.01 1.21
CA PHE A 214 4.37 2.56 1.44
C PHE A 214 5.64 1.98 2.06
N ASN A 215 6.84 2.47 1.73
CA ASN A 215 8.09 2.03 2.37
C ASN A 215 8.16 2.37 3.88
N MET A 216 7.26 3.22 4.35
CA MET A 216 7.15 3.60 5.75
C MET A 216 6.06 2.82 6.52
N VAL A 217 5.45 1.81 5.91
CA VAL A 217 4.48 0.92 6.57
C VAL A 217 5.17 -0.31 7.13
N SER A 218 4.72 -0.87 8.25
CA SER A 218 5.09 -2.21 8.72
C SER A 218 4.00 -2.81 9.61
N VAL A 219 3.61 -4.06 9.33
CA VAL A 219 2.75 -4.87 10.21
C VAL A 219 3.57 -5.86 11.02
N ASP A 220 4.43 -6.65 10.40
CA ASP A 220 5.11 -7.80 11.00
C ASP A 220 6.62 -7.88 10.72
N GLY A 221 7.16 -6.96 9.94
CA GLY A 221 8.58 -6.93 9.62
C GLY A 221 9.00 -7.82 8.45
N ASP A 222 8.06 -8.55 7.81
CA ASP A 222 8.33 -9.48 6.72
C ASP A 222 8.04 -8.86 5.36
N THR A 223 9.03 -8.91 4.44
CA THR A 223 8.91 -8.40 3.07
C THR A 223 8.36 -9.48 2.14
N SER A 224 7.22 -9.21 1.49
CA SER A 224 6.55 -10.13 0.59
C SER A 224 7.31 -10.36 -0.72
N THR A 225 6.95 -11.45 -1.39
CA THR A 225 7.50 -11.88 -2.68
C THR A 225 6.79 -11.27 -3.89
N ASN A 226 5.59 -10.70 -3.69
CA ASN A 226 4.67 -10.33 -4.78
C ASN A 226 4.30 -8.85 -4.83
N ASP A 227 4.94 -8.03 -4.02
CA ASP A 227 4.54 -6.65 -3.87
C ASP A 227 4.73 -5.83 -5.12
N MET A 228 3.70 -5.06 -5.44
CA MET A 228 3.67 -4.17 -6.58
C MET A 228 2.75 -2.98 -6.32
N VAL A 229 3.21 -1.78 -6.65
CA VAL A 229 2.37 -0.60 -6.82
C VAL A 229 2.40 -0.22 -8.29
N THR A 230 1.23 -0.16 -8.92
CA THR A 230 1.08 0.20 -10.34
C THR A 230 0.13 1.39 -10.47
N VAL A 231 0.49 2.33 -11.33
CA VAL A 231 -0.34 3.48 -11.70
C VAL A 231 -0.58 3.46 -13.19
N LEU A 232 -1.85 3.61 -13.61
CA LEU A 232 -2.28 3.81 -14.99
C LEU A 232 -2.84 5.22 -15.17
N ALA A 233 -2.36 5.96 -16.18
CA ALA A 233 -2.77 7.33 -16.49
C ALA A 233 -3.20 7.42 -17.96
N ASN A 234 -4.52 7.54 -18.20
CA ASN A 234 -5.07 7.45 -19.57
C ASN A 234 -5.28 8.81 -20.27
N GLY A 235 -5.07 9.93 -19.59
CA GLY A 235 -5.11 11.27 -20.19
C GLY A 235 -6.49 11.82 -20.54
N LEU A 236 -7.57 11.12 -20.21
CA LEU A 236 -8.94 11.51 -20.61
C LEU A 236 -9.49 12.74 -19.86
N ALA A 237 -8.79 13.29 -18.87
CA ALA A 237 -9.11 14.59 -18.28
C ALA A 237 -8.89 15.75 -19.24
N GLY A 238 -8.06 15.55 -20.29
CA GLY A 238 -7.80 16.54 -21.34
C GLY A 238 -6.94 17.73 -20.89
N ASN A 239 -6.13 17.56 -19.86
CA ASN A 239 -5.05 18.49 -19.52
C ASN A 239 -3.89 18.35 -20.51
N ALA A 240 -3.05 19.38 -20.60
CA ALA A 240 -1.76 19.25 -21.29
C ALA A 240 -0.92 18.16 -20.59
N GLU A 241 -0.25 17.32 -21.39
CA GLU A 241 0.56 16.24 -20.83
C GLU A 241 1.67 16.79 -19.92
N ILE A 242 1.78 16.26 -18.73
CA ILE A 242 2.85 16.61 -17.78
C ILE A 242 4.12 15.87 -18.21
N THR A 243 5.08 16.62 -18.79
CA THR A 243 6.35 16.09 -19.33
C THR A 243 7.57 16.55 -18.54
N GLU A 244 7.39 17.48 -17.60
CA GLU A 244 8.46 18.06 -16.75
C GLU A 244 7.93 18.44 -15.37
N GLU A 245 8.85 18.75 -14.46
CA GLU A 245 8.49 19.30 -13.15
C GLU A 245 7.93 20.71 -13.27
N GLY A 246 6.90 21.01 -12.48
CA GLY A 246 6.24 22.30 -12.47
C GLY A 246 5.00 22.28 -11.58
N ALA A 247 4.16 23.28 -11.71
CA ALA A 247 2.95 23.40 -10.89
C ALA A 247 1.99 22.23 -11.06
N ASP A 248 1.79 21.76 -12.30
CA ASP A 248 0.90 20.62 -12.58
C ASP A 248 1.46 19.30 -12.06
N PHE A 249 2.77 19.07 -12.18
CA PHE A 249 3.43 17.92 -11.58
C PHE A 249 3.33 17.96 -10.05
N THR A 250 3.52 19.13 -9.43
CA THR A 250 3.35 19.32 -7.98
C THR A 250 1.93 19.01 -7.53
N ALA A 251 0.92 19.45 -8.28
CA ALA A 251 -0.48 19.15 -8.01
C ALA A 251 -0.78 17.64 -8.14
N PHE A 252 -0.20 16.99 -9.15
CA PHE A 252 -0.28 15.54 -9.33
C PHE A 252 0.36 14.79 -8.14
N MET A 253 1.58 15.19 -7.74
CA MET A 253 2.28 14.61 -6.58
C MET A 253 1.47 14.71 -5.30
N GLN A 254 0.83 15.87 -5.04
CA GLN A 254 -0.02 16.05 -3.87
C GLN A 254 -1.25 15.13 -3.91
N ALA A 255 -1.85 14.95 -5.09
CA ALA A 255 -2.99 14.06 -5.26
C ALA A 255 -2.59 12.59 -5.09
N LEU A 256 -1.48 12.17 -5.69
CA LEU A 256 -0.91 10.83 -5.52
C LEU A 256 -0.62 10.56 -4.03
N ASN A 257 0.08 11.47 -3.37
CA ASN A 257 0.42 11.35 -1.94
C ASN A 257 -0.81 11.25 -1.04
N THR A 258 -1.88 11.98 -1.35
CA THR A 258 -3.14 11.87 -0.60
C THR A 258 -3.75 10.48 -0.71
N VAL A 259 -3.71 9.87 -1.90
CA VAL A 259 -4.20 8.50 -2.14
C VAL A 259 -3.31 7.50 -1.41
N THR A 260 -2.00 7.59 -1.58
CA THR A 260 -1.04 6.61 -1.04
C THR A 260 -0.97 6.65 0.50
N VAL A 261 -0.97 7.83 1.13
CA VAL A 261 -1.03 7.98 2.59
C VAL A 261 -2.31 7.37 3.16
N TYR A 262 -3.46 7.62 2.54
CA TYR A 262 -4.71 7.00 2.98
C TYR A 262 -4.64 5.47 2.91
N LEU A 263 -4.12 4.92 1.81
CA LEU A 263 -3.98 3.47 1.64
C LEU A 263 -2.95 2.88 2.61
N CYS A 264 -1.86 3.58 2.93
CA CYS A 264 -0.90 3.18 3.98
C CYS A 264 -1.58 3.03 5.34
N ARG A 265 -2.41 4.01 5.73
CA ARG A 265 -3.19 3.97 6.97
C ARG A 265 -4.17 2.80 6.99
N CYS A 266 -4.85 2.55 5.86
CA CYS A 266 -5.77 1.42 5.73
C CYS A 266 -5.06 0.07 5.87
N ILE A 267 -3.87 -0.10 5.26
CA ILE A 267 -3.07 -1.32 5.37
C ILE A 267 -2.60 -1.53 6.80
N ALA A 268 -2.01 -0.51 7.41
CA ALA A 268 -1.51 -0.57 8.77
C ALA A 268 -2.63 -0.84 9.80
N GLY A 269 -3.76 -0.15 9.66
CA GLY A 269 -4.91 -0.29 10.57
C GLY A 269 -5.73 -1.58 10.39
N ASP A 270 -5.47 -2.35 9.32
CA ASP A 270 -6.08 -3.65 9.05
C ASP A 270 -5.03 -4.79 9.09
N GLY A 271 -3.94 -4.60 9.85
CA GLY A 271 -2.95 -5.64 10.08
C GLY A 271 -3.58 -6.89 10.70
N GLU A 272 -3.06 -8.08 10.39
CA GLU A 272 -3.60 -9.35 10.91
C GLU A 272 -3.73 -9.35 12.43
N GLY A 273 -4.96 -9.44 12.92
CA GLY A 273 -5.28 -9.41 14.34
C GLY A 273 -5.07 -8.05 15.02
N ALA A 274 -4.77 -6.98 14.28
CA ALA A 274 -4.55 -5.65 14.85
C ALA A 274 -5.82 -5.04 15.44
N THR A 275 -5.66 -4.30 16.53
CA THR A 275 -6.74 -3.54 17.17
C THR A 275 -6.53 -2.03 17.08
N LYS A 276 -5.31 -1.59 16.70
CA LYS A 276 -4.93 -0.17 16.67
C LYS A 276 -4.05 0.15 15.47
N LEU A 277 -4.35 1.30 14.84
CA LEU A 277 -3.44 1.97 13.91
C LEU A 277 -2.42 2.78 14.71
N LEU A 278 -1.15 2.62 14.43
CA LEU A 278 -0.07 3.39 15.01
C LEU A 278 0.57 4.29 13.94
N GLU A 279 0.71 5.57 14.25
CA GLU A 279 1.46 6.53 13.44
C GLU A 279 2.64 7.05 14.24
N CYS A 280 3.86 6.71 13.85
CA CYS A 280 5.07 7.29 14.43
C CYS A 280 5.49 8.51 13.61
N LYS A 281 5.36 9.69 14.20
CA LYS A 281 5.70 10.98 13.60
C LYS A 281 7.00 11.49 14.23
N VAL A 282 8.06 11.52 13.44
CA VAL A 282 9.37 12.03 13.85
C VAL A 282 9.58 13.41 13.25
N SER A 283 9.94 14.37 14.07
CA SER A 283 10.31 15.74 13.71
C SER A 283 11.67 16.08 14.26
N GLY A 284 12.21 17.26 13.85
CA GLY A 284 13.46 17.77 14.40
C GLY A 284 14.71 16.96 14.03
N ALA A 285 14.68 16.12 12.98
CA ALA A 285 15.83 15.39 12.51
C ALA A 285 16.78 16.24 11.66
N GLU A 286 18.08 15.92 11.67
CA GLU A 286 19.06 16.61 10.80
C GLU A 286 18.80 16.32 9.31
N THR A 287 18.42 15.09 8.99
CA THR A 287 18.11 14.64 7.62
C THR A 287 16.83 13.83 7.56
N LEU A 288 16.23 13.77 6.36
CA LEU A 288 15.05 12.94 6.11
C LEU A 288 15.32 11.45 6.37
N ASP A 289 16.51 10.96 6.04
CA ASP A 289 16.89 9.56 6.24
C ASP A 289 16.97 9.20 7.73
N ILE A 290 17.49 10.11 8.57
CA ILE A 290 17.45 9.94 10.04
C ILE A 290 16.01 9.85 10.52
N ALA A 291 15.14 10.78 10.11
CA ALA A 291 13.73 10.78 10.49
C ALA A 291 13.03 9.46 10.10
N LYS A 292 13.26 8.98 8.86
CA LYS A 292 12.72 7.71 8.36
C LYS A 292 13.22 6.51 9.16
N THR A 293 14.53 6.44 9.39
CA THR A 293 15.16 5.33 10.11
C THR A 293 14.60 5.22 11.53
N VAL A 294 14.48 6.35 12.23
CA VAL A 294 13.91 6.40 13.59
C VAL A 294 12.44 6.00 13.57
N ALA A 295 11.62 6.61 12.71
CA ALA A 295 10.19 6.30 12.63
C ALA A 295 9.94 4.81 12.34
N LYS A 296 10.67 4.26 11.38
CA LYS A 296 10.57 2.87 10.97
C LYS A 296 11.01 1.92 12.10
N SER A 297 12.11 2.23 12.81
CA SER A 297 12.58 1.43 13.95
C SER A 297 11.53 1.33 15.05
N VAL A 298 10.89 2.44 15.40
CA VAL A 298 9.86 2.47 16.44
C VAL A 298 8.63 1.65 16.05
N ILE A 299 8.13 1.83 14.82
CA ILE A 299 6.96 1.08 14.32
C ILE A 299 7.22 -0.43 14.20
N CYS A 300 8.47 -0.83 13.93
CA CYS A 300 8.85 -2.24 13.82
C CYS A 300 9.16 -2.91 15.18
N SER A 301 9.27 -2.14 16.25
CA SER A 301 9.60 -2.68 17.59
C SER A 301 8.47 -3.54 18.16
N SER A 302 8.68 -4.85 18.26
CA SER A 302 7.69 -5.77 18.85
C SER A 302 7.32 -5.37 20.28
N LEU A 303 8.27 -4.85 21.08
CA LEU A 303 8.01 -4.39 22.44
C LEU A 303 7.14 -3.13 22.45
N THR A 304 7.39 -2.17 21.56
CA THR A 304 6.55 -0.97 21.42
C THR A 304 5.13 -1.37 20.96
N LYS A 305 5.01 -2.23 19.95
CA LYS A 305 3.72 -2.71 19.46
C LYS A 305 2.92 -3.46 20.55
N ALA A 306 3.59 -4.27 21.38
CA ALA A 306 2.95 -4.96 22.51
C ALA A 306 2.52 -4.00 23.62
N ALA A 307 3.31 -2.93 23.90
CA ALA A 307 2.92 -1.88 24.83
C ALA A 307 1.65 -1.15 24.35
N MET A 308 1.58 -0.82 23.05
CA MET A 308 0.39 -0.19 22.48
C MET A 308 -0.84 -1.09 22.58
N PHE A 309 -0.70 -2.40 22.35
CA PHE A 309 -1.78 -3.37 22.58
C PHE A 309 -2.29 -3.32 24.01
N GLY A 310 -1.38 -3.33 25.00
CA GLY A 310 -1.70 -3.27 26.42
C GLY A 310 -2.16 -1.89 26.93
N ALA A 311 -2.19 -0.87 26.08
CA ALA A 311 -2.40 0.53 26.46
C ALA A 311 -1.42 0.98 27.57
N ASP A 312 -0.14 0.53 27.47
CA ASP A 312 0.97 0.87 28.33
C ASP A 312 1.78 2.03 27.73
N ALA A 313 1.85 3.16 28.43
CA ALA A 313 2.57 4.35 28.00
C ALA A 313 4.11 4.19 28.12
N ASN A 314 4.64 3.09 27.62
CA ASN A 314 6.01 2.65 27.77
C ASN A 314 6.96 3.42 26.84
N TRP A 315 7.23 4.68 27.19
CA TRP A 315 8.17 5.54 26.47
C TRP A 315 9.60 4.96 26.47
N GLY A 316 9.98 4.19 27.47
CA GLY A 316 11.29 3.52 27.52
C GLY A 316 11.50 2.56 26.36
N ARG A 317 10.46 1.83 25.91
CA ARG A 317 10.52 0.98 24.72
C ARG A 317 10.66 1.78 23.44
N VAL A 318 10.05 2.97 23.38
CA VAL A 318 10.21 3.89 22.24
C VAL A 318 11.65 4.39 22.17
N LEU A 319 12.23 4.91 23.28
CA LEU A 319 13.64 5.32 23.31
C LEU A 319 14.60 4.17 23.00
N CYS A 320 14.33 2.97 23.50
CA CYS A 320 15.11 1.78 23.19
C CYS A 320 15.11 1.53 21.66
N ALA A 321 13.93 1.61 21.01
CA ALA A 321 13.81 1.44 19.56
C ALA A 321 14.56 2.53 18.77
N ILE A 322 14.57 3.77 19.26
CA ILE A 322 15.37 4.85 18.68
C ILE A 322 16.87 4.55 18.87
N GLY A 323 17.29 4.12 20.06
CA GLY A 323 18.69 3.89 20.39
C GLY A 323 19.37 2.80 19.57
N TYR A 324 18.64 1.73 19.18
CA TYR A 324 19.18 0.68 18.32
C TYR A 324 18.87 0.87 16.82
N SER A 325 18.23 1.98 16.43
CA SER A 325 17.84 2.23 15.04
C SER A 325 19.01 2.29 14.06
N GLY A 326 20.22 2.55 14.57
CA GLY A 326 21.41 2.83 13.75
C GLY A 326 21.50 4.28 13.26
N ALA A 327 20.50 5.11 13.52
CA ALA A 327 20.55 6.53 13.20
C ALA A 327 21.45 7.29 14.18
N PRO A 328 22.26 8.26 13.74
CA PRO A 328 23.06 9.10 14.61
C PRO A 328 22.16 10.15 15.30
N VAL A 329 21.64 9.84 16.47
CA VAL A 329 20.76 10.71 17.25
C VAL A 329 21.34 11.00 18.65
N ASP A 330 21.12 12.21 19.17
CA ASP A 330 21.44 12.56 20.55
C ASP A 330 20.23 12.20 21.44
N VAL A 331 20.32 11.05 22.11
CA VAL A 331 19.23 10.53 22.94
C VAL A 331 18.88 11.43 24.13
N ASN A 332 19.78 12.35 24.52
CA ASN A 332 19.55 13.27 25.65
C ASN A 332 18.72 14.52 25.25
N LYS A 333 18.32 14.62 23.98
CA LYS A 333 17.49 15.74 23.50
C LYS A 333 16.07 15.32 23.14
N ILE A 334 15.80 14.01 23.08
CA ILE A 334 14.57 13.45 22.52
C ILE A 334 13.38 13.70 23.43
N ASP A 335 12.30 14.24 22.84
CA ASP A 335 10.98 14.25 23.48
C ASP A 335 10.09 13.17 22.88
N VAL A 336 9.26 12.55 23.70
CA VAL A 336 8.25 11.57 23.28
C VAL A 336 6.89 11.94 23.87
N GLN A 337 5.86 11.96 23.01
CA GLN A 337 4.48 12.15 23.39
C GLN A 337 3.62 11.05 22.77
N PHE A 338 2.53 10.69 23.44
CA PHE A 338 1.46 9.90 22.85
C PHE A 338 0.23 10.77 22.63
N ALA A 339 -0.42 10.60 21.50
CA ALA A 339 -1.62 11.36 21.14
C ALA A 339 -2.69 10.45 20.50
N SER A 340 -3.93 10.85 20.67
CA SER A 340 -5.11 10.31 20.00
C SER A 340 -6.23 11.34 20.03
N LYS A 341 -7.42 11.01 19.56
CA LYS A 341 -8.59 11.89 19.71
C LYS A 341 -8.96 12.19 21.19
N ALA A 342 -8.46 11.37 22.14
CA ALA A 342 -8.68 11.59 23.58
C ALA A 342 -7.72 12.60 24.21
N GLY A 343 -6.73 13.11 23.46
CA GLY A 343 -5.78 14.12 23.91
C GLY A 343 -4.34 13.78 23.58
N THR A 344 -3.42 14.54 24.18
CA THR A 344 -1.96 14.36 24.04
C THR A 344 -1.33 14.35 25.43
N ILE A 345 -0.29 13.53 25.61
CA ILE A 345 0.46 13.44 26.87
C ILE A 345 1.96 13.34 26.59
N LEU A 346 2.74 14.20 27.25
CA LEU A 346 4.21 14.13 27.27
C LEU A 346 4.63 13.06 28.27
N VAL A 347 5.51 12.15 27.85
CA VAL A 347 5.97 11.02 28.68
C VAL A 347 7.48 10.96 28.83
N CYS A 348 8.20 11.66 27.93
CA CYS A 348 9.65 11.80 27.98
C CYS A 348 10.05 13.18 27.48
N GLU A 349 10.94 13.86 28.19
CA GLU A 349 11.51 15.14 27.80
C GLU A 349 13.04 15.09 27.94
N ASN A 350 13.75 15.55 26.90
CA ASN A 350 15.22 15.55 26.88
C ASN A 350 15.82 14.17 27.25
N GLY A 351 15.23 13.08 26.75
CA GLY A 351 15.70 11.73 26.96
C GLY A 351 15.41 11.14 28.35
N ALA A 352 14.68 11.88 29.19
CA ALA A 352 14.32 11.44 30.55
C ALA A 352 12.79 11.38 30.71
N GLY A 353 12.31 10.43 31.53
CA GLY A 353 10.89 10.34 31.86
C GLY A 353 10.42 11.57 32.65
N VAL A 354 9.21 11.99 32.41
CA VAL A 354 8.54 13.06 33.17
C VAL A 354 7.36 12.48 33.93
N ASP A 355 6.93 13.17 34.99
CA ASP A 355 5.71 12.78 35.72
C ASP A 355 4.49 13.03 34.83
N PHE A 356 3.64 12.02 34.65
CA PHE A 356 2.42 12.11 33.87
C PHE A 356 1.30 11.29 34.51
N SER A 357 0.06 11.58 34.12
CA SER A 357 -1.11 10.83 34.58
C SER A 357 -1.26 9.52 33.81
N GLU A 358 -1.03 8.40 34.50
CA GLU A 358 -1.26 7.06 33.93
C GLU A 358 -2.71 6.85 33.49
N GLU A 359 -3.69 7.43 34.22
CA GLU A 359 -5.10 7.36 33.83
C GLU A 359 -5.36 8.07 32.51
N GLN A 360 -4.78 9.26 32.31
CA GLN A 360 -4.91 10.01 31.07
C GLN A 360 -4.17 9.29 29.93
N ALA A 361 -2.96 8.81 30.17
CA ALA A 361 -2.20 8.05 29.20
C ALA A 361 -2.97 6.82 28.72
N LYS A 362 -3.58 6.08 29.65
CA LYS A 362 -4.39 4.91 29.32
C LYS A 362 -5.63 5.27 28.48
N LYS A 363 -6.31 6.40 28.78
CA LYS A 363 -7.45 6.88 27.96
C LYS A 363 -7.02 7.18 26.52
N ILE A 364 -5.86 7.81 26.34
CA ILE A 364 -5.28 8.12 25.03
C ILE A 364 -4.96 6.82 24.29
N LEU A 365 -4.31 5.87 24.95
CA LEU A 365 -3.83 4.63 24.33
C LEU A 365 -4.91 3.55 24.15
N LEU A 366 -6.11 3.73 24.71
CA LEU A 366 -7.26 2.86 24.44
C LEU A 366 -7.96 3.17 23.11
N GLU A 367 -7.64 4.29 22.45
CA GLU A 367 -8.20 4.64 21.16
C GLU A 367 -7.68 3.76 20.04
N HIS A 368 -8.42 3.71 18.92
CA HIS A 368 -8.05 2.91 17.75
C HIS A 368 -6.91 3.50 16.91
N GLU A 369 -6.73 4.82 16.96
CA GLU A 369 -5.68 5.53 16.25
C GLU A 369 -4.79 6.23 17.26
N ILE A 370 -3.52 5.86 17.29
CA ILE A 370 -2.52 6.36 18.23
C ILE A 370 -1.38 6.98 17.45
N GLU A 371 -1.00 8.19 17.83
CA GLU A 371 0.19 8.87 17.33
C GLU A 371 1.31 8.76 18.38
N ILE A 372 2.48 8.33 17.94
CA ILE A 372 3.74 8.37 18.69
C ILE A 372 4.52 9.56 18.13
N LEU A 373 4.55 10.66 18.87
CA LEU A 373 5.18 11.91 18.46
C LEU A 373 6.59 11.97 19.05
N ILE A 374 7.60 12.11 18.19
CA ILE A 374 9.02 12.14 18.57
C ILE A 374 9.63 13.41 18.00
N ASP A 375 10.25 14.22 18.87
CA ASP A 375 11.06 15.36 18.46
C ASP A 375 12.53 15.10 18.80
N LEU A 376 13.38 15.07 17.77
CA LEU A 376 14.82 14.82 17.90
C LEU A 376 15.61 16.10 18.21
N LYS A 377 15.01 17.28 18.10
CA LYS A 377 15.60 18.61 18.39
C LYS A 377 16.99 18.85 17.76
N SER A 378 17.25 18.28 16.59
CA SER A 378 18.56 18.31 15.92
C SER A 378 18.52 18.91 14.52
N GLY A 379 17.33 19.28 14.01
CA GLY A 379 17.15 19.83 12.68
C GLY A 379 15.70 20.15 12.35
N SER A 380 15.33 20.09 11.07
CA SER A 380 13.97 20.42 10.60
C SER A 380 13.32 19.33 9.76
N ALA A 381 14.04 18.24 9.49
CA ALA A 381 13.48 17.14 8.71
C ALA A 381 12.46 16.33 9.53
N ALA A 382 11.45 15.82 8.84
CA ALA A 382 10.37 15.05 9.46
C ALA A 382 9.96 13.86 8.58
N SER A 383 9.44 12.80 9.21
CA SER A 383 8.89 11.64 8.52
C SER A 383 7.82 10.98 9.38
N THR A 384 6.92 10.24 8.72
CA THR A 384 5.90 9.43 9.38
C THR A 384 6.04 7.97 8.96
N ALA A 385 5.88 7.06 9.90
CA ALA A 385 5.74 5.63 9.64
C ALA A 385 4.41 5.12 10.21
N TRP A 386 3.82 4.14 9.53
CA TRP A 386 2.54 3.54 9.89
C TRP A 386 2.70 2.07 10.26
N GLY A 387 2.01 1.65 11.28
CA GLY A 387 1.99 0.26 11.73
C GLY A 387 0.77 -0.05 12.57
N CYS A 388 0.80 -1.18 13.26
CA CYS A 388 -0.26 -1.60 14.16
C CYS A 388 0.32 -2.15 15.46
N ASP A 389 -0.53 -2.36 16.45
CA ASP A 389 -0.19 -3.09 17.66
C ASP A 389 0.13 -4.57 17.36
N LEU A 390 0.70 -5.27 18.34
CA LEU A 390 0.98 -6.72 18.26
C LEU A 390 0.08 -7.44 19.26
N THR A 391 -0.81 -8.27 18.75
CA THR A 391 -1.84 -8.95 19.52
C THR A 391 -1.64 -10.47 19.58
N TYR A 392 -2.38 -11.16 20.44
CA TYR A 392 -2.44 -12.62 20.46
C TYR A 392 -3.03 -13.20 19.18
N ASP A 393 -3.96 -12.48 18.54
CA ASP A 393 -4.63 -12.93 17.31
C ASP A 393 -3.67 -12.97 16.14
N TYR A 394 -2.62 -12.12 16.08
CA TYR A 394 -1.56 -12.22 15.08
C TYR A 394 -0.92 -13.62 15.08
N VAL A 395 -0.52 -14.10 16.25
CA VAL A 395 0.09 -15.44 16.39
C VAL A 395 -0.90 -16.54 16.03
N LYS A 396 -2.16 -16.40 16.47
CA LYS A 396 -3.22 -17.37 16.16
C LYS A 396 -3.51 -17.48 14.66
N ILE A 397 -3.57 -16.35 13.95
CA ILE A 397 -3.82 -16.31 12.50
C ILE A 397 -2.65 -16.96 11.75
N ASN A 398 -1.40 -16.62 12.12
CA ASN A 398 -0.21 -17.06 11.41
C ASN A 398 0.29 -18.45 11.82
N GLY A 399 -0.15 -18.98 12.97
CA GLY A 399 0.21 -20.32 13.44
C GLY A 399 -0.38 -21.46 12.60
N ASP A 400 -1.46 -21.21 11.83
CA ASP A 400 -2.12 -22.20 10.97
C ASP A 400 -2.57 -21.59 9.62
N TYR A 401 -1.68 -20.80 9.00
CA TYR A 401 -1.94 -20.21 7.67
C TYR A 401 -1.73 -21.23 6.57
N ARG A 402 -2.83 -21.91 6.15
CA ARG A 402 -2.87 -22.88 5.05
C ARG A 402 -4.10 -22.68 4.14
N THR A 403 -4.42 -21.46 3.85
CA THR A 403 -5.60 -21.15 3.02
C THR A 403 -5.34 -21.31 1.53
#